data_25f8a5e66393a3c2dc4a4018adee6ef2
#
_entry.id   25f8a5e66393a3c2dc4a4018adee6ef2
#
_cell.length_a   1.000
_cell.length_b   1.000
_cell.length_c   1.000
_cell.angle_alpha   90.00
_cell.angle_beta   90.00
_cell.angle_gamma   90.00
#
_symmetry.space_group_name_H-M   'P 1'
#
loop_
_entity.id
_entity.type
_entity.pdbx_description
1 polymer ?
#
loop_
_entity_poly.entity_id
_entity_poly.type
_entity_poly.pdbx_seq_one_letter_code
_entity_poly.pdbx_strand_id
1 'polypeptide(L)'
;MKTTTSTKVALAVDLGGTNLRAAIVHREGALHHRKSVRTPRTKKEALDQMISLLSELKDEAGRNEWHVLGVGVSTGGRVDFEKGEIVDSTALLPEWQHVPLRDILQSTLQLPVCVDNDGNCAALAEQMFGKGRAISNFIALVLGTGIGGGVVVENKILRGARNAAAELGHISIHYDGPQCSCGNRGCIELYASGSGLARLAKELLKSGTIKLEGMPEDQITPQALADAAQKGNAVARQLVEQAGALLGVAVAGLLNTFNPERVILSGSLTNIGELYLKPFRETVRARAMTVAWDSVEIVVSDLPDPALLGAAILAFG
;
A
#
# COMPACT_ATOMS: atom_id res chain seq x y z
N MET A 1 -23.92 -28.72 28.55
CA MET A 1 -23.99 -27.49 27.73
C MET A 1 -22.72 -27.39 26.94
N LYS A 2 -22.75 -27.60 25.61
CA LYS A 2 -21.60 -27.28 24.73
C LYS A 2 -21.53 -25.76 24.69
N THR A 3 -20.52 -25.15 25.30
CA THR A 3 -20.17 -23.76 25.05
C THR A 3 -19.71 -23.67 23.60
N THR A 4 -20.62 -23.34 22.70
CA THR A 4 -20.27 -22.90 21.35
C THR A 4 -19.51 -21.59 21.52
N THR A 5 -18.18 -21.64 21.51
CA THR A 5 -17.35 -20.43 21.40
C THR A 5 -17.69 -19.79 20.06
N SER A 6 -18.43 -18.68 20.11
CA SER A 6 -18.74 -17.88 18.90
C SER A 6 -17.48 -17.53 18.18
N THR A 7 -17.45 -17.72 16.87
CA THR A 7 -16.30 -17.40 16.03
C THR A 7 -16.01 -15.89 16.11
N LYS A 8 -14.78 -15.55 16.48
CA LYS A 8 -14.35 -14.14 16.64
C LYS A 8 -13.88 -13.60 15.29
N VAL A 9 -14.40 -12.44 14.90
CA VAL A 9 -14.09 -11.76 13.65
C VAL A 9 -13.79 -10.28 13.87
N ALA A 10 -13.11 -9.66 12.91
CA ALA A 10 -12.98 -8.21 12.80
C ALA A 10 -13.70 -7.72 11.54
N LEU A 11 -14.25 -6.51 11.60
CA LEU A 11 -14.63 -5.78 10.40
C LEU A 11 -13.41 -4.99 9.94
N ALA A 12 -13.08 -5.09 8.67
CA ALA A 12 -11.97 -4.38 8.08
C ALA A 12 -12.45 -3.49 6.95
N VAL A 13 -11.87 -2.30 6.84
CA VAL A 13 -12.07 -1.40 5.71
C VAL A 13 -10.75 -0.81 5.27
N ASP A 14 -10.56 -0.72 3.95
CA ASP A 14 -9.39 -0.11 3.31
C ASP A 14 -9.86 0.98 2.35
N LEU A 15 -9.52 2.23 2.67
CA LEU A 15 -9.79 3.39 1.84
C LEU A 15 -8.57 3.72 0.98
N GLY A 16 -8.49 3.08 -0.17
CA GLY A 16 -7.48 3.39 -1.18
C GLY A 16 -7.90 4.53 -2.11
N GLY A 17 -6.95 5.06 -2.88
CA GLY A 17 -7.22 6.17 -3.83
C GLY A 17 -8.18 5.82 -4.98
N THR A 18 -8.37 4.55 -5.29
CA THR A 18 -9.24 4.09 -6.40
C THR A 18 -10.45 3.33 -5.89
N ASN A 19 -10.29 2.49 -4.89
CA ASN A 19 -11.34 1.63 -4.36
C ASN A 19 -11.40 1.72 -2.83
N LEU A 20 -12.62 1.74 -2.32
CA LEU A 20 -12.95 1.50 -0.93
C LEU A 20 -13.38 0.02 -0.81
N ARG A 21 -12.69 -0.74 0.01
CA ARG A 21 -12.91 -2.17 0.20
C ARG A 21 -13.28 -2.44 1.65
N ALA A 22 -14.15 -3.40 1.88
CA ALA A 22 -14.49 -3.84 3.23
C ALA A 22 -14.74 -5.35 3.25
N ALA A 23 -14.46 -5.99 4.39
CA ALA A 23 -14.69 -7.42 4.59
C ALA A 23 -14.88 -7.76 6.08
N ILE A 24 -15.45 -8.93 6.33
CA ILE A 24 -15.33 -9.62 7.61
C ILE A 24 -14.07 -10.48 7.53
N VAL A 25 -13.22 -10.39 8.54
CA VAL A 25 -11.95 -11.13 8.58
C VAL A 25 -11.92 -12.01 9.82
N HIS A 26 -11.62 -13.28 9.62
CA HIS A 26 -11.37 -14.21 10.69
C HIS A 26 -9.94 -14.07 11.23
N ARG A 27 -9.70 -14.54 12.44
CA ARG A 27 -8.40 -14.39 13.11
C ARG A 27 -7.25 -15.08 12.37
N GLU A 28 -7.58 -16.09 11.55
CA GLU A 28 -6.65 -16.82 10.69
C GLU A 28 -6.40 -16.15 9.33
N GLY A 29 -7.00 -14.96 9.09
CA GLY A 29 -6.83 -14.19 7.85
C GLY A 29 -7.82 -14.54 6.73
N ALA A 30 -8.81 -15.40 6.98
CA ALA A 30 -9.84 -15.68 5.99
C ALA A 30 -10.78 -14.49 5.79
N LEU A 31 -10.94 -14.06 4.54
CA LEU A 31 -11.80 -12.94 4.13
C LEU A 31 -13.19 -13.45 3.77
N HIS A 32 -14.23 -12.90 4.40
CA HIS A 32 -15.63 -13.20 4.13
C HIS A 32 -16.41 -11.95 3.77
N HIS A 33 -17.47 -12.10 2.96
CA HIS A 33 -18.39 -11.02 2.56
C HIS A 33 -17.66 -9.77 2.02
N ARG A 34 -16.57 -9.99 1.26
CA ARG A 34 -15.78 -8.93 0.70
C ARG A 34 -16.60 -8.05 -0.24
N LYS A 35 -16.54 -6.74 -0.01
CA LYS A 35 -17.17 -5.70 -0.82
C LYS A 35 -16.12 -4.74 -1.36
N SER A 36 -16.35 -4.22 -2.55
CA SER A 36 -15.49 -3.22 -3.16
C SER A 36 -16.34 -2.25 -3.94
N VAL A 37 -16.15 -0.97 -3.69
CA VAL A 37 -16.80 0.12 -4.43
C VAL A 37 -15.73 1.13 -4.86
N ARG A 38 -16.03 1.95 -5.83
CA ARG A 38 -15.12 3.03 -6.23
C ARG A 38 -15.01 4.03 -5.09
N THR A 39 -13.78 4.50 -4.79
CA THR A 39 -13.57 5.51 -3.77
C THR A 39 -14.35 6.77 -4.09
N PRO A 40 -15.22 7.24 -3.18
CA PRO A 40 -15.93 8.50 -3.33
C PRO A 40 -14.97 9.69 -3.38
N ARG A 41 -15.38 10.78 -3.99
CA ARG A 41 -14.52 11.94 -4.20
C ARG A 41 -14.56 12.97 -3.07
N THR A 42 -15.63 12.97 -2.29
CA THR A 42 -15.80 13.89 -1.16
C THR A 42 -15.62 13.17 0.17
N LYS A 43 -15.16 13.90 1.18
CA LYS A 43 -15.05 13.38 2.55
C LYS A 43 -16.36 12.81 3.08
N LYS A 44 -17.47 13.55 2.85
CA LYS A 44 -18.78 13.14 3.32
C LYS A 44 -19.21 11.81 2.70
N GLU A 45 -19.12 11.68 1.37
CA GLU A 45 -19.48 10.45 0.67
C GLU A 45 -18.60 9.27 1.09
N ALA A 46 -17.30 9.50 1.33
CA ALA A 46 -16.39 8.46 1.79
C ALA A 46 -16.78 7.95 3.18
N LEU A 47 -17.11 8.84 4.11
CA LEU A 47 -17.60 8.48 5.44
C LEU A 47 -18.94 7.73 5.37
N ASP A 48 -19.91 8.26 4.64
CA ASP A 48 -21.24 7.65 4.49
C ASP A 48 -21.13 6.24 3.89
N GLN A 49 -20.32 6.07 2.86
CA GLN A 49 -20.10 4.78 2.20
C GLN A 49 -19.37 3.78 3.11
N MET A 50 -18.37 4.24 3.87
CA MET A 50 -17.64 3.41 4.84
C MET A 50 -18.58 2.94 5.94
N ILE A 51 -19.38 3.81 6.52
CA ILE A 51 -20.37 3.49 7.54
C ILE A 51 -21.40 2.48 7.00
N SER A 52 -21.92 2.71 5.79
CA SER A 52 -22.87 1.80 5.14
C SER A 52 -22.29 0.39 4.99
N LEU A 53 -21.09 0.26 4.43
CA LEU A 53 -20.44 -1.03 4.21
C LEU A 53 -20.17 -1.76 5.54
N LEU A 54 -19.66 -1.04 6.55
CA LEU A 54 -19.36 -1.62 7.86
C LEU A 54 -20.64 -2.03 8.62
N SER A 55 -21.73 -1.26 8.52
CA SER A 55 -23.03 -1.61 9.10
C SER A 55 -23.59 -2.88 8.47
N GLU A 56 -23.58 -2.98 7.14
CA GLU A 56 -24.01 -4.19 6.43
C GLU A 56 -23.17 -5.41 6.82
N LEU A 57 -21.84 -5.28 6.96
CA LEU A 57 -20.98 -6.37 7.41
C LEU A 57 -21.22 -6.74 8.87
N LYS A 58 -21.53 -5.78 9.73
CA LYS A 58 -21.89 -6.03 11.13
C LYS A 58 -23.17 -6.85 11.22
N ASP A 59 -24.20 -6.51 10.43
CA ASP A 59 -25.45 -7.26 10.35
C ASP A 59 -25.21 -8.68 9.81
N GLU A 60 -24.33 -8.82 8.80
CA GLU A 60 -23.96 -10.11 8.25
C GLU A 60 -23.22 -11.00 9.26
N ALA A 61 -22.32 -10.42 10.05
CA ALA A 61 -21.67 -11.13 11.15
C ALA A 61 -22.70 -11.60 12.18
N GLY A 62 -23.71 -10.77 12.50
CA GLY A 62 -24.81 -11.12 13.40
C GLY A 62 -25.64 -12.29 12.86
N ARG A 63 -25.97 -12.31 11.56
CA ARG A 63 -26.69 -13.42 10.91
C ARG A 63 -25.94 -14.75 10.97
N ASN A 64 -24.60 -14.70 10.97
CA ASN A 64 -23.74 -15.87 11.08
C ASN A 64 -23.36 -16.22 12.53
N GLU A 65 -23.92 -15.54 13.52
CA GLU A 65 -23.64 -15.71 14.96
C GLU A 65 -22.14 -15.50 15.30
N TRP A 66 -21.44 -14.68 14.50
CA TRP A 66 -20.04 -14.33 14.73
C TRP A 66 -19.92 -13.15 15.70
N HIS A 67 -18.94 -13.22 16.60
CA HIS A 67 -18.64 -12.16 17.55
C HIS A 67 -17.65 -11.16 16.94
N VAL A 68 -18.12 -9.94 16.64
CA VAL A 68 -17.28 -8.85 16.12
C VAL A 68 -16.48 -8.23 17.26
N LEU A 69 -15.17 -8.31 17.20
CA LEU A 69 -14.26 -7.73 18.21
C LEU A 69 -14.09 -6.22 18.05
N GLY A 70 -14.11 -5.73 16.83
CA GLY A 70 -13.90 -4.32 16.50
C GLY A 70 -13.82 -4.08 15.00
N VAL A 71 -13.49 -2.84 14.67
CA VAL A 71 -13.29 -2.35 13.31
C VAL A 71 -11.85 -1.91 13.14
N GLY A 72 -11.19 -2.40 12.12
CA GLY A 72 -9.89 -1.90 11.69
C GLY A 72 -10.01 -1.11 10.39
N VAL A 73 -9.32 0.00 10.32
CA VAL A 73 -9.32 0.90 9.16
C VAL A 73 -7.90 1.09 8.65
N SER A 74 -7.72 0.78 7.38
CA SER A 74 -6.56 1.12 6.56
C SER A 74 -6.92 2.33 5.69
N THR A 75 -6.05 3.32 5.61
CA THR A 75 -6.29 4.49 4.75
C THR A 75 -4.99 5.11 4.28
N GLY A 76 -5.01 5.68 3.07
CA GLY A 76 -3.94 6.56 2.62
C GLY A 76 -3.89 7.85 3.45
N GLY A 77 -2.73 8.51 3.42
CA GLY A 77 -2.43 9.70 4.21
C GLY A 77 -1.78 9.40 5.55
N ARG A 78 -1.41 10.46 6.27
CA ARG A 78 -0.82 10.35 7.60
C ARG A 78 -1.89 10.16 8.67
N VAL A 79 -1.72 9.14 9.50
CA VAL A 79 -2.64 8.80 10.58
C VAL A 79 -1.96 9.03 11.93
N ASP A 80 -2.59 9.78 12.81
CA ASP A 80 -2.26 9.75 14.24
C ASP A 80 -2.87 8.46 14.81
N PHE A 81 -2.05 7.43 14.94
CA PHE A 81 -2.48 6.10 15.37
C PHE A 81 -3.12 6.14 16.77
N GLU A 82 -2.56 6.93 17.69
CA GLU A 82 -3.04 7.01 19.07
C GLU A 82 -4.44 7.64 19.15
N LYS A 83 -4.70 8.64 18.31
CA LYS A 83 -6.02 9.30 18.24
C LYS A 83 -6.97 8.64 17.24
N GLY A 84 -6.46 7.90 16.26
CA GLY A 84 -7.25 7.41 15.13
C GLY A 84 -7.75 8.53 14.22
N GLU A 85 -6.95 9.59 14.10
CA GLU A 85 -7.24 10.79 13.30
C GLU A 85 -6.40 10.81 12.03
N ILE A 86 -7.01 11.15 10.92
CA ILE A 86 -6.29 11.46 9.68
C ILE A 86 -5.75 12.86 9.80
N VAL A 87 -4.43 13.00 9.89
CA VAL A 87 -3.76 14.29 10.09
C VAL A 87 -3.60 15.02 8.77
N ASP A 88 -3.27 14.27 7.72
CA ASP A 88 -2.92 14.80 6.41
C ASP A 88 -3.41 13.88 5.31
N SER A 89 -3.70 14.44 4.14
CA SER A 89 -4.27 13.69 3.02
C SER A 89 -3.27 13.43 1.90
N THR A 90 -3.63 12.51 1.03
CA THR A 90 -2.94 12.30 -0.24
C THR A 90 -3.59 13.12 -1.35
N ALA A 91 -2.87 13.31 -2.46
CA ALA A 91 -3.44 13.94 -3.66
C ALA A 91 -4.67 13.19 -4.22
N LEU A 92 -4.84 11.92 -3.86
CA LEU A 92 -5.96 11.08 -4.30
C LEU A 92 -7.24 11.32 -3.46
N LEU A 93 -7.10 11.89 -2.26
CA LEU A 93 -8.18 12.17 -1.30
C LEU A 93 -7.99 13.57 -0.69
N PRO A 94 -8.10 14.66 -1.46
CA PRO A 94 -7.67 16.00 -1.03
C PRO A 94 -8.45 16.57 0.17
N GLU A 95 -9.68 16.12 0.41
CA GLU A 95 -10.49 16.55 1.57
C GLU A 95 -10.29 15.63 2.80
N TRP A 96 -9.49 14.56 2.67
CA TRP A 96 -9.30 13.54 3.69
C TRP A 96 -8.22 13.93 4.70
N GLN A 97 -8.41 15.08 5.34
CA GLN A 97 -7.50 15.62 6.36
C GLN A 97 -8.29 16.13 7.58
N HIS A 98 -7.66 16.09 8.75
CA HIS A 98 -8.27 16.46 10.02
C HIS A 98 -9.61 15.74 10.26
N VAL A 99 -9.62 14.42 10.02
CA VAL A 99 -10.81 13.57 10.18
C VAL A 99 -10.62 12.73 11.44
N PRO A 100 -11.42 12.94 12.50
CA PRO A 100 -11.40 12.10 13.72
C PRO A 100 -12.12 10.77 13.44
N LEU A 101 -11.52 9.95 12.59
CA LEU A 101 -12.15 8.79 11.96
C LEU A 101 -12.54 7.72 12.98
N ARG A 102 -11.67 7.48 13.98
CA ARG A 102 -11.99 6.58 15.11
C ARG A 102 -13.28 6.99 15.79
N ASP A 103 -13.38 8.24 16.22
CA ASP A 103 -14.52 8.73 17.01
C ASP A 103 -15.81 8.68 16.21
N ILE A 104 -15.76 9.06 14.93
CA ILE A 104 -16.91 9.00 14.02
C ILE A 104 -17.42 7.56 13.89
N LEU A 105 -16.54 6.62 13.57
CA LEU A 105 -16.93 5.24 13.35
C LEU A 105 -17.32 4.54 14.66
N GLN A 106 -16.60 4.80 15.76
CA GLN A 106 -16.88 4.20 17.05
C GLN A 106 -18.23 4.64 17.59
N SER A 107 -18.55 5.95 17.49
CA SER A 107 -19.86 6.47 17.91
C SER A 107 -21.01 5.92 17.09
N THR A 108 -20.80 5.70 15.79
CA THR A 108 -21.85 5.22 14.87
C THR A 108 -22.05 3.72 14.98
N LEU A 109 -20.97 2.95 15.00
CA LEU A 109 -21.02 1.48 14.94
C LEU A 109 -21.12 0.83 16.33
N GLN A 110 -20.84 1.58 17.41
CA GLN A 110 -20.78 1.08 18.79
C GLN A 110 -19.83 -0.14 18.92
N LEU A 111 -18.66 -0.04 18.27
CA LEU A 111 -17.58 -1.03 18.28
C LEU A 111 -16.24 -0.32 18.49
N PRO A 112 -15.25 -0.95 19.13
CA PRO A 112 -13.89 -0.45 19.14
C PRO A 112 -13.37 -0.23 17.73
N VAL A 113 -12.66 0.88 17.47
CA VAL A 113 -12.11 1.23 16.16
C VAL A 113 -10.63 1.55 16.27
N CYS A 114 -9.82 0.96 15.40
CA CYS A 114 -8.41 1.28 15.22
C CYS A 114 -8.16 1.72 13.78
N VAL A 115 -7.33 2.74 13.61
CA VAL A 115 -7.03 3.33 12.29
C VAL A 115 -5.53 3.40 12.11
N ASP A 116 -5.01 2.95 10.95
CA ASP A 116 -3.59 3.10 10.61
C ASP A 116 -3.42 3.38 9.10
N ASN A 117 -2.21 3.79 8.74
CA ASN A 117 -1.81 3.98 7.36
C ASN A 117 -1.80 2.65 6.58
N ASP A 118 -2.12 2.71 5.28
CA ASP A 118 -2.24 1.55 4.40
C ASP A 118 -0.92 0.75 4.25
N GLY A 119 0.22 1.43 4.22
CA GLY A 119 1.54 0.79 4.22
C GLY A 119 1.84 0.06 5.53
N ASN A 120 1.49 0.65 6.68
CA ASN A 120 1.60 0.00 7.97
C ASN A 120 0.69 -1.23 8.06
N CYS A 121 -0.56 -1.10 7.62
CA CYS A 121 -1.48 -2.22 7.55
C CYS A 121 -0.94 -3.35 6.68
N ALA A 122 -0.40 -3.04 5.50
CA ALA A 122 0.21 -4.05 4.63
C ALA A 122 1.38 -4.77 5.33
N ALA A 123 2.24 -4.04 6.04
CA ALA A 123 3.33 -4.66 6.79
C ALA A 123 2.83 -5.55 7.95
N LEU A 124 1.79 -5.14 8.67
CA LEU A 124 1.16 -5.97 9.70
C LEU A 124 0.57 -7.26 9.12
N ALA A 125 -0.07 -7.18 7.95
CA ALA A 125 -0.58 -8.37 7.27
C ALA A 125 0.55 -9.35 6.89
N GLU A 126 1.65 -8.82 6.35
CA GLU A 126 2.82 -9.63 6.03
C GLU A 126 3.42 -10.30 7.27
N GLN A 127 3.47 -9.58 8.38
CA GLN A 127 3.96 -10.10 9.66
C GLN A 127 3.10 -11.24 10.20
N MET A 128 1.79 -11.11 10.10
CA MET A 128 0.85 -12.09 10.68
C MET A 128 0.56 -13.27 9.74
N PHE A 129 0.34 -13.00 8.45
CA PHE A 129 -0.19 -13.98 7.49
C PHE A 129 0.73 -14.27 6.31
N GLY A 130 1.69 -13.36 6.01
CA GLY A 130 2.45 -13.40 4.78
C GLY A 130 3.92 -13.78 4.95
N LYS A 131 4.74 -13.20 4.09
CA LYS A 131 6.19 -13.45 3.99
C LYS A 131 6.99 -12.84 5.14
N GLY A 132 6.39 -11.97 5.97
CA GLY A 132 7.00 -11.40 7.18
C GLY A 132 6.89 -12.28 8.42
N ARG A 133 6.22 -13.45 8.35
CA ARG A 133 6.10 -14.37 9.48
C ARG A 133 7.47 -14.88 9.92
N ALA A 134 7.72 -14.86 11.23
CA ALA A 134 8.97 -15.24 11.86
C ALA A 134 10.21 -14.43 11.41
N ILE A 135 10.01 -13.26 10.82
CA ILE A 135 11.05 -12.31 10.43
C ILE A 135 10.93 -11.09 11.34
N SER A 136 12.00 -10.76 12.06
CA SER A 136 11.97 -9.68 13.05
C SER A 136 12.17 -8.30 12.45
N ASN A 137 12.89 -8.22 11.31
CA ASN A 137 13.25 -6.96 10.66
C ASN A 137 12.97 -7.07 9.17
N PHE A 138 11.95 -6.38 8.68
CA PHE A 138 11.61 -6.39 7.26
C PHE A 138 10.98 -5.07 6.81
N ILE A 139 11.00 -4.87 5.50
CA ILE A 139 10.33 -3.75 4.83
C ILE A 139 9.26 -4.34 3.91
N ALA A 140 8.02 -3.89 4.06
CA ALA A 140 6.95 -4.16 3.11
C ALA A 140 6.76 -2.93 2.21
N LEU A 141 6.79 -3.12 0.88
CA LEU A 141 6.55 -2.09 -0.12
C LEU A 141 5.28 -2.43 -0.91
N VAL A 142 4.39 -1.47 -1.02
CA VAL A 142 3.16 -1.56 -1.80
C VAL A 142 3.34 -0.75 -3.08
N LEU A 143 3.51 -1.44 -4.20
CA LEU A 143 3.79 -0.88 -5.52
C LEU A 143 2.50 -0.84 -6.36
N GLY A 144 1.78 0.27 -6.27
CA GLY A 144 0.50 0.47 -6.93
C GLY A 144 0.43 1.78 -7.71
N THR A 145 -0.68 2.50 -7.61
CA THR A 145 -0.84 3.86 -8.13
C THR A 145 0.25 4.79 -7.58
N GLY A 146 0.50 4.70 -6.26
CA GLY A 146 1.64 5.29 -5.58
C GLY A 146 2.63 4.22 -5.11
N ILE A 147 3.58 4.62 -4.25
CA ILE A 147 4.47 3.74 -3.50
C ILE A 147 4.25 3.99 -2.02
N GLY A 148 3.62 3.03 -1.35
CA GLY A 148 3.50 3.00 0.10
C GLY A 148 4.40 1.93 0.72
N GLY A 149 4.41 1.85 2.04
CA GLY A 149 5.10 0.77 2.72
C GLY A 149 5.09 0.91 4.22
N GLY A 150 5.56 -0.13 4.88
CA GLY A 150 5.78 -0.17 6.32
C GLY A 150 7.10 -0.85 6.64
N VAL A 151 7.66 -0.48 7.78
CA VAL A 151 8.93 -1.01 8.27
C VAL A 151 8.67 -1.70 9.61
N VAL A 152 9.12 -2.92 9.74
CA VAL A 152 9.10 -3.68 10.98
C VAL A 152 10.54 -3.82 11.50
N VAL A 153 10.76 -3.42 12.75
CA VAL A 153 12.04 -3.52 13.45
C VAL A 153 11.78 -4.22 14.79
N GLU A 154 12.54 -5.27 15.07
CA GLU A 154 12.38 -6.07 16.29
C GLU A 154 10.92 -6.52 16.54
N ASN A 155 10.28 -7.01 15.50
CA ASN A 155 8.88 -7.45 15.49
C ASN A 155 7.83 -6.32 15.74
N LYS A 156 8.23 -5.05 15.68
CA LYS A 156 7.33 -3.91 15.90
C LYS A 156 7.26 -3.04 14.66
N ILE A 157 6.05 -2.62 14.31
CA ILE A 157 5.86 -1.64 13.24
C ILE A 157 6.45 -0.28 13.62
N LEU A 158 7.26 0.29 12.74
CA LEU A 158 7.91 1.57 12.95
C LEU A 158 6.98 2.72 12.58
N ARG A 159 6.34 3.34 13.57
CA ARG A 159 5.48 4.52 13.37
C ARG A 159 6.21 5.84 13.56
N GLY A 160 7.35 5.85 14.26
CA GLY A 160 8.10 7.06 14.57
C GLY A 160 7.44 7.92 15.65
N ALA A 161 8.05 9.06 15.95
CA ALA A 161 7.67 9.91 17.07
C ALA A 161 6.27 10.56 16.96
N ARG A 162 5.75 10.70 15.73
CA ARG A 162 4.44 11.32 15.43
C ARG A 162 3.64 10.51 14.42
N ASN A 163 3.81 9.20 14.43
CA ASN A 163 3.15 8.27 13.51
C ASN A 163 3.34 8.64 12.02
N ALA A 164 4.51 9.18 11.66
CA ALA A 164 4.83 9.66 10.30
C ALA A 164 6.11 9.01 9.76
N ALA A 165 6.51 7.85 10.29
CA ALA A 165 7.62 7.08 9.74
C ALA A 165 7.18 6.24 8.54
N ALA A 166 8.17 5.71 7.82
CA ALA A 166 7.98 4.78 6.72
C ALA A 166 7.24 5.35 5.49
N GLU A 167 7.30 6.65 5.26
CA GLU A 167 6.85 7.30 4.02
C GLU A 167 7.83 6.98 2.86
N LEU A 168 7.93 5.69 2.51
CA LEU A 168 8.99 5.13 1.68
C LEU A 168 8.93 5.62 0.22
N GLY A 169 7.74 5.93 -0.28
CA GLY A 169 7.54 6.51 -1.62
C GLY A 169 8.04 7.95 -1.75
N HIS A 170 8.26 8.64 -0.62
CA HIS A 170 8.68 10.04 -0.60
C HIS A 170 10.19 10.23 -0.36
N ILE A 171 10.96 9.14 -0.41
CA ILE A 171 12.42 9.21 -0.44
C ILE A 171 12.86 9.88 -1.75
N SER A 172 13.59 11.00 -1.66
CA SER A 172 14.14 11.67 -2.82
C SER A 172 15.33 10.88 -3.38
N ILE A 173 15.26 10.50 -4.65
CA ILE A 173 16.37 9.88 -5.41
C ILE A 173 17.02 10.87 -6.37
N HIS A 174 16.45 12.06 -6.49
CA HIS A 174 16.94 13.11 -7.39
C HIS A 174 16.68 14.49 -6.78
N TYR A 175 17.70 15.13 -6.21
CA TYR A 175 17.56 16.34 -5.37
C TYR A 175 16.85 17.52 -6.06
N ASP A 176 17.01 17.67 -7.38
CA ASP A 176 16.38 18.72 -8.21
C ASP A 176 15.32 18.15 -9.19
N GLY A 177 14.83 16.96 -8.90
CA GLY A 177 13.78 16.29 -9.69
C GLY A 177 12.44 17.02 -9.64
N PRO A 178 11.40 16.46 -10.29
CA PRO A 178 10.07 17.06 -10.34
C PRO A 178 9.48 17.24 -8.93
N GLN A 179 8.59 18.25 -8.81
CA GLN A 179 7.87 18.53 -7.58
C GLN A 179 6.93 17.39 -7.23
N CYS A 180 7.00 16.91 -5.99
CA CYS A 180 6.09 15.92 -5.43
C CYS A 180 4.93 16.61 -4.68
N SER A 181 3.78 15.95 -4.62
CA SER A 181 2.62 16.40 -3.85
C SER A 181 2.91 16.54 -2.35
N CYS A 182 3.88 15.80 -1.82
CA CYS A 182 4.32 15.91 -0.42
C CYS A 182 5.13 17.18 -0.10
N GLY A 183 5.40 18.05 -1.09
CA GLY A 183 6.20 19.25 -0.93
C GLY A 183 7.70 19.07 -1.24
N ASN A 184 8.20 17.84 -1.33
CA ASN A 184 9.58 17.51 -1.67
C ASN A 184 9.78 17.44 -3.19
N ARG A 185 11.03 17.21 -3.64
CA ARG A 185 11.39 17.00 -5.03
C ARG A 185 12.03 15.63 -5.24
N GLY A 186 11.80 15.05 -6.43
CA GLY A 186 12.48 13.84 -6.86
C GLY A 186 12.15 12.59 -6.05
N CYS A 187 10.98 12.53 -5.40
CA CYS A 187 10.51 11.35 -4.68
C CYS A 187 10.44 10.15 -5.61
N ILE A 188 10.83 8.97 -5.10
CA ILE A 188 10.83 7.73 -5.90
C ILE A 188 9.47 7.41 -6.50
N GLU A 189 8.39 7.74 -5.82
CA GLU A 189 7.01 7.56 -6.29
C GLU A 189 6.79 8.21 -7.66
N LEU A 190 7.38 9.38 -7.92
CA LEU A 190 7.25 10.09 -9.19
C LEU A 190 7.87 9.36 -10.39
N TYR A 191 8.69 8.35 -10.16
CA TYR A 191 9.43 7.63 -11.19
C TYR A 191 9.02 6.16 -11.31
N ALA A 192 8.80 5.52 -10.18
CA ALA A 192 8.67 4.06 -10.10
C ALA A 192 7.28 3.57 -9.70
N SER A 193 6.35 4.47 -9.33
CA SER A 193 4.94 4.10 -9.14
C SER A 193 4.20 3.96 -10.47
N GLY A 194 3.00 3.40 -10.42
CA GLY A 194 2.13 3.30 -11.59
C GLY A 194 1.76 4.65 -12.19
N SER A 195 1.40 5.63 -11.35
CA SER A 195 1.11 6.99 -11.80
C SER A 195 2.37 7.72 -12.27
N GLY A 196 3.51 7.51 -11.61
CA GLY A 196 4.79 8.08 -11.97
C GLY A 196 5.25 7.62 -13.36
N LEU A 197 5.22 6.31 -13.60
CA LEU A 197 5.57 5.70 -14.87
C LEU A 197 4.65 6.19 -16.01
N ALA A 198 3.34 6.19 -15.79
CA ALA A 198 2.38 6.67 -16.79
C ALA A 198 2.55 8.17 -17.08
N ARG A 199 2.78 9.00 -16.05
CA ARG A 199 3.05 10.44 -16.21
C ARG A 199 4.30 10.67 -17.04
N LEU A 200 5.42 10.03 -16.71
CA LEU A 200 6.68 10.17 -17.42
C LEU A 200 6.52 9.78 -18.90
N ALA A 201 5.87 8.65 -19.19
CA ALA A 201 5.62 8.23 -20.57
C ALA A 201 4.79 9.26 -21.35
N LYS A 202 3.75 9.83 -20.74
CA LYS A 202 2.93 10.89 -21.35
C LYS A 202 3.71 12.18 -21.63
N GLU A 203 4.54 12.62 -20.68
CA GLU A 203 5.38 13.81 -20.83
C GLU A 203 6.38 13.65 -21.97
N LEU A 204 7.05 12.50 -22.04
CA LEU A 204 8.01 12.19 -23.12
C LEU A 204 7.34 12.06 -24.49
N LEU A 205 6.11 11.52 -24.52
CA LEU A 205 5.31 11.46 -25.76
C LEU A 205 4.91 12.87 -26.24
N LYS A 206 4.42 13.71 -25.35
CA LYS A 206 4.03 15.11 -25.63
C LYS A 206 5.19 15.96 -26.13
N SER A 207 6.37 15.80 -25.55
CA SER A 207 7.57 16.52 -25.96
C SER A 207 8.16 16.01 -27.29
N GLY A 208 7.62 14.92 -27.84
CA GLY A 208 8.15 14.28 -29.04
C GLY A 208 9.49 13.52 -28.81
N THR A 209 9.90 13.39 -27.55
CA THR A 209 11.14 12.68 -27.19
C THR A 209 11.04 11.19 -27.47
N ILE A 210 9.83 10.62 -27.32
CA ILE A 210 9.55 9.21 -27.63
C ILE A 210 8.34 9.09 -28.56
N LYS A 211 8.23 7.92 -29.21
CA LYS A 211 7.04 7.50 -29.95
C LYS A 211 6.57 6.16 -29.40
N LEU A 212 5.31 6.08 -29.03
CA LEU A 212 4.64 4.85 -28.60
C LEU A 212 3.62 4.48 -29.67
N GLU A 213 4.09 3.76 -30.70
CA GLU A 213 3.26 3.38 -31.86
C GLU A 213 2.07 2.55 -31.40
N GLY A 214 0.86 2.95 -31.85
CA GLY A 214 -0.39 2.27 -31.52
C GLY A 214 -0.90 2.49 -30.09
N MET A 215 -0.28 3.40 -29.31
CA MET A 215 -0.69 3.69 -27.94
C MET A 215 -1.02 5.18 -27.78
N PRO A 216 -2.30 5.58 -27.85
CA PRO A 216 -2.71 6.96 -27.57
C PRO A 216 -2.48 7.34 -26.10
N GLU A 217 -2.30 8.64 -25.86
CA GLU A 217 -1.92 9.18 -24.55
C GLU A 217 -2.88 8.77 -23.41
N ASP A 218 -4.16 8.74 -23.69
CA ASP A 218 -5.21 8.38 -22.71
C ASP A 218 -5.21 6.90 -22.32
N GLN A 219 -4.58 6.05 -23.12
CA GLN A 219 -4.42 4.61 -22.87
C GLN A 219 -3.10 4.26 -22.20
N ILE A 220 -2.21 5.22 -21.96
CA ILE A 220 -0.94 4.96 -21.28
C ILE A 220 -1.18 4.60 -19.81
N THR A 221 -1.00 3.32 -19.51
CA THR A 221 -1.02 2.74 -18.17
C THR A 221 0.23 1.86 -17.98
N PRO A 222 0.65 1.54 -16.75
CA PRO A 222 1.76 0.62 -16.52
C PRO A 222 1.59 -0.72 -17.22
N GLN A 223 0.37 -1.28 -17.20
CA GLN A 223 0.06 -2.54 -17.86
C GLN A 223 0.16 -2.40 -19.39
N ALA A 224 -0.38 -1.34 -19.98
CA ALA A 224 -0.29 -1.12 -21.41
C ALA A 224 1.17 -0.96 -21.88
N LEU A 225 2.01 -0.31 -21.09
CA LEU A 225 3.46 -0.21 -21.37
C LEU A 225 4.14 -1.59 -21.27
N ALA A 226 3.80 -2.39 -20.27
CA ALA A 226 4.34 -3.74 -20.13
C ALA A 226 3.91 -4.64 -21.30
N ASP A 227 2.66 -4.58 -21.71
CA ASP A 227 2.11 -5.35 -22.85
C ASP A 227 2.78 -4.92 -24.19
N ALA A 228 2.98 -3.62 -24.38
CA ALA A 228 3.69 -3.10 -25.56
C ALA A 228 5.15 -3.56 -25.58
N ALA A 229 5.82 -3.54 -24.42
CA ALA A 229 7.18 -4.03 -24.30
C ALA A 229 7.30 -5.52 -24.65
N GLN A 230 6.35 -6.33 -24.22
CA GLN A 230 6.28 -7.77 -24.56
C GLN A 230 6.05 -7.98 -26.06
N LYS A 231 5.31 -7.08 -26.72
CA LYS A 231 5.10 -7.09 -28.18
C LYS A 231 6.28 -6.51 -28.98
N GLY A 232 7.39 -6.19 -28.33
CA GLY A 232 8.62 -5.73 -28.96
C GLY A 232 8.81 -4.22 -29.04
N ASN A 233 7.94 -3.40 -28.39
CA ASN A 233 8.16 -1.97 -28.31
C ASN A 233 9.35 -1.65 -27.40
N ALA A 234 10.48 -1.26 -27.99
CA ALA A 234 11.73 -1.02 -27.26
C ALA A 234 11.63 0.17 -26.29
N VAL A 235 10.86 1.22 -26.67
CA VAL A 235 10.67 2.41 -25.84
C VAL A 235 9.86 2.08 -24.57
N ALA A 236 8.76 1.35 -24.74
CA ALA A 236 7.95 0.90 -23.62
C ALA A 236 8.75 0.01 -22.67
N ARG A 237 9.57 -0.90 -23.23
CA ARG A 237 10.51 -1.74 -22.47
C ARG A 237 11.46 -0.89 -21.64
N GLN A 238 12.12 0.07 -22.27
CA GLN A 238 13.10 0.94 -21.60
C GLN A 238 12.46 1.73 -20.44
N LEU A 239 11.25 2.24 -20.62
CA LEU A 239 10.52 2.98 -19.57
C LEU A 239 10.24 2.10 -18.36
N VAL A 240 9.76 0.87 -18.57
CA VAL A 240 9.46 -0.06 -17.49
C VAL A 240 10.73 -0.52 -16.76
N GLU A 241 11.76 -0.88 -17.51
CA GLU A 241 13.07 -1.29 -16.96
C GLU A 241 13.71 -0.14 -16.15
N GLN A 242 13.64 1.10 -16.63
CA GLN A 242 14.15 2.27 -15.93
C GLN A 242 13.39 2.51 -14.62
N ALA A 243 12.06 2.39 -14.63
CA ALA A 243 11.26 2.53 -13.40
C ALA A 243 11.66 1.49 -12.35
N GLY A 244 11.86 0.23 -12.75
CA GLY A 244 12.36 -0.82 -11.85
C GLY A 244 13.76 -0.49 -11.30
N ALA A 245 14.68 -0.06 -12.16
CA ALA A 245 16.02 0.31 -11.73
C ALA A 245 16.02 1.49 -10.74
N LEU A 246 15.18 2.50 -10.97
CA LEU A 246 15.06 3.65 -10.04
C LEU A 246 14.47 3.23 -8.69
N LEU A 247 13.51 2.30 -8.65
CA LEU A 247 13.07 1.70 -7.40
C LEU A 247 14.24 1.04 -6.66
N GLY A 248 15.11 0.36 -7.40
CA GLY A 248 16.30 -0.28 -6.86
C GLY A 248 17.25 0.72 -6.18
N VAL A 249 17.36 1.96 -6.69
CA VAL A 249 18.16 3.02 -6.05
C VAL A 249 17.62 3.34 -4.65
N ALA A 250 16.31 3.55 -4.52
CA ALA A 250 15.69 3.85 -3.23
C ALA A 250 15.84 2.68 -2.26
N VAL A 251 15.56 1.45 -2.73
CA VAL A 251 15.61 0.26 -1.87
C VAL A 251 17.05 -0.05 -1.42
N ALA A 252 18.06 0.18 -2.25
CA ALA A 252 19.46 0.07 -1.80
C ALA A 252 19.76 1.02 -0.62
N GLY A 253 19.25 2.25 -0.66
CA GLY A 253 19.34 3.18 0.47
C GLY A 253 18.62 2.66 1.72
N LEU A 254 17.45 2.06 1.56
CA LEU A 254 16.70 1.44 2.65
C LEU A 254 17.45 0.25 3.27
N LEU A 255 18.08 -0.61 2.43
CA LEU A 255 18.93 -1.70 2.94
C LEU A 255 20.09 -1.18 3.79
N ASN A 256 20.76 -0.13 3.32
CA ASN A 256 21.87 0.47 4.06
C ASN A 256 21.44 1.16 5.36
N THR A 257 20.16 1.57 5.45
CA THR A 257 19.61 2.28 6.62
C THR A 257 19.07 1.34 7.68
N PHE A 258 18.30 0.33 7.26
CA PHE A 258 17.55 -0.54 8.17
C PHE A 258 18.16 -1.93 8.30
N ASN A 259 19.02 -2.34 7.36
CA ASN A 259 19.59 -3.69 7.30
C ASN A 259 18.54 -4.79 7.55
N PRO A 260 17.45 -4.84 6.77
CA PRO A 260 16.36 -5.79 7.00
C PRO A 260 16.77 -7.20 6.56
N GLU A 261 16.17 -8.21 7.18
CA GLU A 261 16.27 -9.62 6.76
C GLU A 261 15.49 -9.87 5.46
N ARG A 262 14.42 -9.07 5.22
CA ARG A 262 13.55 -9.26 4.05
C ARG A 262 12.99 -7.94 3.52
N VAL A 263 12.85 -7.85 2.20
CA VAL A 263 12.03 -6.85 1.51
C VAL A 263 10.89 -7.58 0.82
N ILE A 264 9.65 -7.22 1.17
CA ILE A 264 8.44 -7.84 0.65
C ILE A 264 7.78 -6.84 -0.29
N LEU A 265 7.60 -7.23 -1.55
CA LEU A 265 6.98 -6.41 -2.59
C LEU A 265 5.54 -6.86 -2.80
N SER A 266 4.59 -5.94 -2.79
CA SER A 266 3.18 -6.19 -3.10
C SER A 266 2.63 -5.12 -4.04
N GLY A 267 1.38 -5.27 -4.46
CA GLY A 267 0.70 -4.30 -5.32
C GLY A 267 0.79 -4.63 -6.82
N SER A 268 0.01 -3.89 -7.61
CA SER A 268 -0.25 -4.23 -9.02
C SER A 268 0.98 -4.17 -9.93
N LEU A 269 1.99 -3.37 -9.61
CA LEU A 269 3.20 -3.28 -10.42
C LEU A 269 4.06 -4.56 -10.36
N THR A 270 3.93 -5.35 -9.30
CA THR A 270 4.64 -6.64 -9.23
C THR A 270 4.18 -7.62 -10.32
N ASN A 271 2.95 -7.45 -10.84
CA ASN A 271 2.39 -8.28 -11.92
C ASN A 271 3.07 -8.03 -13.27
N ILE A 272 3.80 -6.93 -13.44
CA ILE A 272 4.64 -6.70 -14.63
C ILE A 272 5.76 -7.76 -14.73
N GLY A 273 6.12 -8.34 -13.59
CA GLY A 273 7.09 -9.45 -13.54
C GLY A 273 8.52 -9.00 -13.78
N GLU A 274 9.31 -9.87 -14.41
CA GLU A 274 10.77 -9.69 -14.56
C GLU A 274 11.16 -8.43 -15.34
N LEU A 275 10.30 -7.92 -16.20
CA LEU A 275 10.58 -6.69 -16.93
C LEU A 275 10.82 -5.49 -15.99
N TYR A 276 10.13 -5.46 -14.85
CA TYR A 276 10.25 -4.46 -13.79
C TYR A 276 11.19 -4.94 -12.67
N LEU A 277 11.02 -6.20 -12.22
CA LEU A 277 11.67 -6.72 -11.03
C LEU A 277 13.16 -7.11 -11.26
N LYS A 278 13.55 -7.50 -12.47
CA LYS A 278 14.96 -7.84 -12.75
C LYS A 278 15.86 -6.60 -12.64
N PRO A 279 15.64 -5.49 -13.38
CA PRO A 279 16.46 -4.28 -13.24
C PRO A 279 16.39 -3.68 -11.83
N PHE A 280 15.28 -3.82 -11.12
CA PHE A 280 15.17 -3.48 -9.71
C PHE A 280 16.20 -4.25 -8.88
N ARG A 281 16.19 -5.59 -8.91
CA ARG A 281 17.13 -6.43 -8.13
C ARG A 281 18.60 -6.18 -8.50
N GLU A 282 18.90 -6.04 -9.79
CA GLU A 282 20.24 -5.75 -10.28
C GLU A 282 20.75 -4.42 -9.74
N THR A 283 19.90 -3.39 -9.68
CA THR A 283 20.27 -2.08 -9.15
C THR A 283 20.44 -2.12 -7.63
N VAL A 284 19.56 -2.81 -6.89
CA VAL A 284 19.74 -3.01 -5.45
C VAL A 284 21.09 -3.66 -5.16
N ARG A 285 21.41 -4.76 -5.85
CA ARG A 285 22.68 -5.48 -5.69
C ARG A 285 23.90 -4.59 -6.00
N ALA A 286 23.81 -3.77 -7.03
CA ALA A 286 24.91 -2.91 -7.44
C ALA A 286 25.17 -1.71 -6.52
N ARG A 287 24.17 -1.31 -5.72
CA ARG A 287 24.20 -0.06 -4.94
C ARG A 287 24.11 -0.25 -3.43
N ALA A 288 23.59 -1.36 -2.96
CA ALA A 288 23.60 -1.68 -1.54
C ALA A 288 25.01 -2.05 -1.07
N MET A 289 25.30 -1.80 0.19
CA MET A 289 26.49 -2.33 0.83
C MET A 289 26.46 -3.85 0.80
N THR A 290 27.60 -4.50 0.54
CA THR A 290 27.69 -5.96 0.41
C THR A 290 27.07 -6.68 1.62
N VAL A 291 27.38 -6.24 2.83
CA VAL A 291 26.83 -6.84 4.05
C VAL A 291 25.30 -6.78 4.12
N ALA A 292 24.70 -5.70 3.64
CA ALA A 292 23.24 -5.54 3.62
C ALA A 292 22.59 -6.36 2.49
N TRP A 293 23.25 -6.47 1.34
CA TRP A 293 22.79 -7.28 0.22
C TRP A 293 22.87 -8.79 0.52
N ASP A 294 23.97 -9.25 1.10
CA ASP A 294 24.21 -10.68 1.34
C ASP A 294 23.30 -11.26 2.44
N SER A 295 22.67 -10.39 3.26
CA SER A 295 21.77 -10.76 4.35
C SER A 295 20.29 -10.62 4.03
N VAL A 296 19.91 -10.01 2.88
CA VAL A 296 18.52 -9.70 2.57
C VAL A 296 17.91 -10.70 1.57
N GLU A 297 16.66 -11.06 1.82
CA GLU A 297 15.82 -11.76 0.85
C GLU A 297 14.78 -10.80 0.25
N ILE A 298 14.69 -10.71 -1.08
CA ILE A 298 13.67 -9.91 -1.76
C ILE A 298 12.62 -10.85 -2.35
N VAL A 299 11.38 -10.72 -1.86
CA VAL A 299 10.26 -11.60 -2.22
C VAL A 299 9.05 -10.81 -2.68
N VAL A 300 8.17 -11.44 -3.45
CA VAL A 300 6.85 -10.91 -3.80
C VAL A 300 5.81 -11.55 -2.88
N SER A 301 4.92 -10.72 -2.35
CA SER A 301 3.78 -11.15 -1.54
C SER A 301 2.79 -11.99 -2.34
N ASP A 302 2.19 -12.95 -1.67
CA ASP A 302 1.06 -13.75 -2.18
C ASP A 302 -0.26 -13.46 -1.42
N LEU A 303 -0.25 -12.47 -0.51
CA LEU A 303 -1.45 -12.10 0.22
C LEU A 303 -2.47 -11.38 -0.69
N PRO A 304 -3.74 -11.78 -0.65
CA PRO A 304 -4.80 -10.98 -1.24
C PRO A 304 -5.09 -9.77 -0.33
N ASP A 305 -5.12 -8.56 -0.87
CA ASP A 305 -5.48 -7.33 -0.14
C ASP A 305 -4.75 -7.13 1.21
N PRO A 306 -3.41 -7.02 1.23
CA PRO A 306 -2.67 -6.96 2.49
C PRO A 306 -3.07 -5.76 3.37
N ALA A 307 -3.44 -4.60 2.79
CA ALA A 307 -3.91 -3.45 3.56
C ALA A 307 -5.22 -3.75 4.32
N LEU A 308 -6.17 -4.45 3.68
CA LEU A 308 -7.42 -4.87 4.31
C LEU A 308 -7.21 -5.92 5.40
N LEU A 309 -6.33 -6.89 5.16
CA LEU A 309 -5.95 -7.89 6.17
C LEU A 309 -5.27 -7.24 7.37
N GLY A 310 -4.36 -6.30 7.12
CA GLY A 310 -3.67 -5.54 8.18
C GLY A 310 -4.62 -4.67 8.99
N ALA A 311 -5.61 -4.06 8.35
CA ALA A 311 -6.68 -3.36 9.07
C ALA A 311 -7.37 -4.29 10.07
N ALA A 312 -7.72 -5.51 9.68
CA ALA A 312 -8.33 -6.47 10.61
C ALA A 312 -7.45 -6.79 11.82
N ILE A 313 -6.13 -6.89 11.63
CA ILE A 313 -5.18 -7.16 12.71
C ILE A 313 -5.26 -6.08 13.79
N LEU A 314 -5.43 -4.81 13.42
CA LEU A 314 -5.60 -3.70 14.36
C LEU A 314 -6.80 -3.89 15.29
N ALA A 315 -7.85 -4.57 14.83
CA ALA A 315 -9.05 -4.81 15.60
C ALA A 315 -9.00 -6.10 16.45
N PHE A 316 -8.03 -6.95 16.19
CA PHE A 316 -7.84 -8.16 17.02
C PHE A 316 -7.04 -7.90 18.31
N GLY A 317 -6.31 -6.78 18.38
CA GLY A 317 -5.52 -6.36 19.54
C GLY A 317 -4.20 -7.10 19.65
#